data_37e11505ee244a8653d56ecdf71d881d
#
_entry.id   37e11505ee244a8653d56ecdf71d881d
#
_cell.length_a   1.000
_cell.length_b   1.000
_cell.length_c   1.000
_cell.angle_alpha   90.00
_cell.angle_beta   90.00
_cell.angle_gamma   90.00
#
_symmetry.space_group_name_H-M   'P 1'
#
loop_
_entity.id
_entity.type
_entity.pdbx_description
1 polymer ?
#
loop_
_entity_poly.entity_id
_entity_poly.type
_entity_poly.pdbx_seq_one_letter_code
_entity_poly.pdbx_strand_id
1 'polypeptide(L)'
;MAYIAGIVDGEGSITYGQRFEHRKGKPRAYKYWNIRIEVAMTHKETIEYLHQALGCGHVNIRPKMSHQNFDQWRWRCSHRDALEVAKAIVPFAKTKKKQLQSIIKHYE
;
A
#
# COMPACT_ATOMS: atom_id res chain seq x y z
N MET A 1 -15.23 -3.89 -5.96
CA MET A 1 -14.02 -4.29 -5.22
C MET A 1 -13.20 -5.40 -5.87
N ALA A 2 -13.82 -6.26 -6.67
CA ALA A 2 -13.06 -7.32 -7.37
C ALA A 2 -11.99 -6.76 -8.31
N TYR A 3 -12.31 -5.70 -9.04
CA TYR A 3 -11.35 -5.04 -9.93
C TYR A 3 -10.15 -4.47 -9.15
N ILE A 4 -10.44 -3.79 -8.04
CA ILE A 4 -9.39 -3.21 -7.19
C ILE A 4 -8.53 -4.31 -6.56
N ALA A 5 -9.15 -5.38 -6.08
CA ALA A 5 -8.42 -6.53 -5.55
C ALA A 5 -7.49 -7.13 -6.61
N GLY A 6 -7.94 -7.21 -7.86
CA GLY A 6 -7.11 -7.71 -8.96
C GLY A 6 -5.93 -6.81 -9.25
N ILE A 7 -6.10 -5.49 -9.19
CA ILE A 7 -5.00 -4.54 -9.35
C ILE A 7 -3.97 -4.72 -8.23
N VAL A 8 -4.43 -4.83 -6.98
CA VAL A 8 -3.52 -5.04 -5.84
C VAL A 8 -2.80 -6.38 -5.95
N ASP A 9 -3.51 -7.45 -6.36
CA ASP A 9 -2.88 -8.76 -6.56
C ASP A 9 -1.78 -8.73 -7.62
N GLY A 10 -2.01 -7.99 -8.72
CA GLY A 10 -1.07 -7.96 -9.84
C GLY A 10 0.03 -6.92 -9.70
N GLU A 11 -0.31 -5.72 -9.27
CA GLU A 11 0.59 -4.56 -9.29
C GLU A 11 0.89 -4.00 -7.91
N GLY A 12 0.23 -4.48 -6.87
CA GLY A 12 0.38 -3.94 -5.53
C GLY A 12 1.57 -4.50 -4.77
N SER A 13 1.98 -3.75 -3.76
CA SER A 13 2.94 -4.18 -2.75
C SER A 13 2.32 -4.00 -1.39
N ILE A 14 2.45 -5.01 -0.55
CA ILE A 14 1.97 -4.97 0.81
C ILE A 14 3.17 -5.06 1.74
N THR A 15 3.29 -4.07 2.61
CA THR A 15 4.32 -4.06 3.64
C THR A 15 3.64 -4.31 4.99
N TYR A 16 4.10 -5.34 5.69
CA TYR A 16 3.63 -5.66 7.03
C TYR A 16 4.79 -6.18 7.84
N GLY A 17 5.19 -5.44 8.86
CA GLY A 17 6.30 -5.87 9.70
C GLY A 17 6.67 -4.84 10.74
N GLN A 18 7.52 -5.28 11.64
CA GLN A 18 8.09 -4.42 12.66
C GLN A 18 9.39 -3.82 12.17
N ARG A 19 9.58 -2.54 12.48
CA ARG A 19 10.80 -1.80 12.18
C ARG A 19 11.38 -1.25 13.47
N PHE A 20 12.70 -1.12 13.45
CA PHE A 20 13.44 -0.49 14.54
C PHE A 20 14.11 0.75 13.99
N GLU A 21 13.95 1.87 14.67
CA GLU A 21 14.55 3.13 14.26
C GLU A 21 15.36 3.71 15.40
N HIS A 22 16.63 4.02 15.13
CA HIS A 22 17.47 4.74 16.07
C HIS A 22 17.36 6.23 15.81
N ARG A 23 16.88 6.96 16.81
CA ARG A 23 16.84 8.41 16.74
C ARG A 23 18.14 8.99 17.32
N LYS A 24 18.66 9.99 16.62
CA LYS A 24 19.87 10.69 17.05
C LYS A 24 19.70 11.22 18.48
N GLY A 25 20.65 10.91 19.36
CA GLY A 25 20.61 11.34 20.75
C GLY A 25 19.77 10.47 21.68
N LYS A 26 19.19 9.39 21.18
CA LYS A 26 18.40 8.45 21.99
C LYS A 26 19.16 7.13 22.13
N PRO A 27 19.27 6.57 23.35
CA PRO A 27 20.03 5.33 23.59
C PRO A 27 19.29 4.07 23.14
N ARG A 28 18.00 4.14 22.89
CA ARG A 28 17.18 2.98 22.49
C ARG A 28 16.60 3.14 21.10
N ALA A 29 16.53 2.04 20.37
CA ALA A 29 15.80 1.99 19.12
C ALA A 29 14.29 2.10 19.36
N TYR A 30 13.62 2.85 18.51
CA TYR A 30 12.16 2.89 18.49
C TYR A 30 11.64 1.71 17.70
N LYS A 31 10.66 1.02 18.29
CA LYS A 31 9.99 -0.11 17.67
C LYS A 31 8.63 0.36 17.17
N TYR A 32 8.37 0.18 15.86
CA TYR A 32 7.09 0.54 15.28
C TYR A 32 6.66 -0.46 14.22
N TRP A 33 5.37 -0.50 13.93
CA TRP A 33 4.83 -1.32 12.86
C TRP A 33 4.77 -0.51 11.57
N ASN A 34 5.21 -1.13 10.49
CA ASN A 34 5.11 -0.57 9.15
C ASN A 34 4.05 -1.38 8.40
N ILE A 35 2.88 -0.77 8.21
CA ILE A 35 1.72 -1.42 7.60
C ILE A 35 1.27 -0.54 6.45
N ARG A 36 1.34 -1.07 5.22
CA ARG A 36 1.13 -0.25 4.03
C ARG A 36 0.65 -1.10 2.87
N ILE A 37 -0.27 -0.55 2.09
CA ILE A 37 -0.68 -1.08 0.79
C ILE A 37 -0.35 -0.01 -0.24
N GLU A 38 0.30 -0.41 -1.32
CA GLU A 38 0.81 0.51 -2.33
C GLU A 38 0.60 -0.08 -3.72
N VAL A 39 0.19 0.76 -4.67
CA VAL A 39 0.10 0.41 -6.09
C VAL A 39 0.82 1.47 -6.88
N ALA A 40 1.72 1.05 -7.76
CA ALA A 40 2.46 1.94 -8.64
C ALA A 40 2.33 1.47 -10.08
N MET A 41 2.04 2.41 -10.98
CA MET A 41 1.95 2.11 -12.41
C MET A 41 2.09 3.38 -13.23
N THR A 42 2.27 3.22 -14.54
CA THR A 42 2.38 4.35 -15.45
C THR A 42 1.01 4.93 -15.85
N HIS A 43 -0.07 4.20 -15.60
CA HIS A 43 -1.42 4.63 -16.00
C HIS A 43 -2.05 5.47 -14.89
N LYS A 44 -1.99 6.78 -15.09
CA LYS A 44 -2.46 7.77 -14.11
C LYS A 44 -3.92 7.58 -13.71
N GLU A 45 -4.80 7.36 -14.70
CA GLU A 45 -6.24 7.28 -14.45
C GLU A 45 -6.61 6.11 -13.55
N THR A 46 -5.88 4.98 -13.65
CA THR A 46 -6.11 3.85 -12.75
C THR A 46 -5.74 4.20 -11.32
N ILE A 47 -4.64 4.91 -11.13
CA ILE A 47 -4.21 5.34 -9.79
C ILE A 47 -5.21 6.34 -9.20
N GLU A 48 -5.68 7.28 -9.99
CA GLU A 48 -6.71 8.23 -9.54
C GLU A 48 -8.02 7.52 -9.20
N TYR A 49 -8.38 6.50 -9.98
CA TYR A 49 -9.57 5.69 -9.72
C TYR A 49 -9.46 4.97 -8.36
N LEU A 50 -8.30 4.37 -8.07
CA LEU A 50 -8.08 3.72 -6.78
C LEU A 50 -8.29 4.69 -5.62
N HIS A 51 -7.69 5.86 -5.71
CA HIS A 51 -7.80 6.87 -4.67
C HIS A 51 -9.25 7.31 -4.46
N GLN A 52 -9.96 7.56 -5.55
CA GLN A 52 -11.35 8.01 -5.49
C GLN A 52 -12.28 6.90 -4.97
N ALA A 53 -12.12 5.69 -5.48
CA ALA A 53 -12.99 4.56 -5.12
C ALA A 53 -12.81 4.12 -3.66
N LEU A 54 -11.57 4.13 -3.17
CA LEU A 54 -11.26 3.71 -1.81
C LEU A 54 -11.44 4.83 -0.79
N GLY A 55 -11.39 6.07 -1.23
CA GLY A 55 -11.64 7.23 -0.35
C GLY A 55 -10.55 7.51 0.66
N CYS A 56 -9.38 6.92 0.51
CA CYS A 56 -8.26 7.12 1.43
C CYS A 56 -6.93 6.97 0.70
N GLY A 57 -5.84 7.25 1.41
CA GLY A 57 -4.49 7.16 0.87
C GLY A 57 -4.05 8.44 0.18
N HIS A 58 -2.86 8.38 -0.40
CA HIS A 58 -2.24 9.51 -1.07
C HIS A 58 -1.75 9.09 -2.45
N VAL A 59 -1.87 10.00 -3.40
CA VAL A 59 -1.36 9.82 -4.76
C VAL A 59 -0.12 10.70 -4.93
N ASN A 60 0.96 10.10 -5.40
CA ASN A 60 2.21 10.79 -5.69
C ASN A 60 2.65 10.45 -7.10
N ILE A 61 3.34 11.39 -7.74
CA ILE A 61 4.01 11.14 -9.00
C ILE A 61 5.49 10.87 -8.71
N ARG A 62 6.03 9.86 -9.38
CA ARG A 62 7.46 9.59 -9.42
C ARG A 62 7.93 9.91 -10.83
N PRO A 63 8.63 11.03 -11.04
CA PRO A 63 9.07 11.42 -12.37
C PRO A 63 9.95 10.34 -13.00
N LYS A 64 9.85 10.20 -14.31
CA LYS A 64 10.69 9.25 -15.04
C LYS A 64 12.16 9.57 -14.86
N MET A 65 12.96 8.53 -14.71
CA MET A 65 14.42 8.65 -14.75
C MET A 65 14.89 8.56 -16.20
N SER A 66 16.16 8.91 -16.45
CA SER A 66 16.71 8.96 -17.80
C SER A 66 16.56 7.66 -18.61
N HIS A 67 16.46 6.50 -17.92
CA HIS A 67 16.32 5.19 -18.55
C HIS A 67 14.86 4.73 -18.66
N GLN A 68 13.90 5.57 -18.25
CA GLN A 68 12.47 5.21 -18.28
C GLN A 68 11.75 6.04 -19.33
N ASN A 69 10.69 5.49 -19.89
CA ASN A 69 9.89 6.16 -20.91
C ASN A 69 8.73 6.97 -20.33
N PHE A 70 8.25 6.61 -19.14
CA PHE A 70 7.06 7.21 -18.56
C PHE A 70 7.25 7.47 -17.08
N ASP A 71 6.55 8.49 -16.58
CA ASP A 71 6.42 8.75 -15.15
C ASP A 71 5.62 7.62 -14.51
N GLN A 72 5.91 7.34 -13.23
CA GLN A 72 5.11 6.42 -12.45
C GLN A 72 4.19 7.20 -11.51
N TRP A 73 2.96 6.73 -11.41
CA TRP A 73 1.99 7.22 -10.44
C TRP A 73 1.85 6.18 -9.34
N ARG A 74 1.72 6.64 -8.10
CA ARG A 74 1.64 5.77 -6.94
C ARG A 74 0.52 6.18 -6.03
N TRP A 75 -0.31 5.21 -5.66
CA TRP A 75 -1.28 5.33 -4.59
C TRP A 75 -0.78 4.51 -3.41
N ARG A 76 -0.91 5.07 -2.20
CA ARG A 76 -0.44 4.40 -1.00
C ARG A 76 -1.33 4.75 0.18
N CYS A 77 -1.65 3.73 1.01
CA CYS A 77 -2.30 3.94 2.29
C CYS A 77 -1.56 3.17 3.38
N SER A 78 -1.74 3.60 4.62
CA SER A 78 -0.99 3.05 5.76
C SER A 78 -1.89 2.86 6.97
N HIS A 79 -1.46 1.96 7.86
CA HIS A 79 -2.07 1.75 9.17
C HIS A 79 -3.58 1.47 9.07
N ARG A 80 -4.42 2.25 9.72
CA ARG A 80 -5.86 1.99 9.76
C ARG A 80 -6.54 2.11 8.41
N ASP A 81 -6.04 2.97 7.54
CA ASP A 81 -6.54 3.02 6.16
C ASP A 81 -6.23 1.72 5.43
N ALA A 82 -5.03 1.16 5.65
CA ALA A 82 -4.68 -0.14 5.07
C ALA A 82 -5.58 -1.25 5.62
N LEU A 83 -5.97 -1.18 6.89
CA LEU A 83 -6.94 -2.13 7.45
C LEU A 83 -8.27 -2.07 6.73
N GLU A 84 -8.81 -0.87 6.52
CA GLU A 84 -10.10 -0.72 5.85
C GLU A 84 -10.04 -1.20 4.39
N VAL A 85 -8.96 -0.89 3.68
CA VAL A 85 -8.76 -1.39 2.32
C VAL A 85 -8.63 -2.91 2.32
N ALA A 86 -7.85 -3.49 3.24
CA ALA A 86 -7.67 -4.94 3.34
C ALA A 86 -9.02 -5.64 3.56
N LYS A 87 -9.85 -5.12 4.45
CA LYS A 87 -11.19 -5.69 4.70
C LYS A 87 -12.05 -5.67 3.43
N ALA A 88 -11.96 -4.60 2.66
CA ALA A 88 -12.78 -4.42 1.47
C ALA A 88 -12.37 -5.38 0.34
N ILE A 89 -11.08 -5.64 0.18
CA ILE A 89 -10.60 -6.40 -0.98
C ILE A 89 -10.24 -7.86 -0.68
N VAL A 90 -10.05 -8.24 0.59
CA VAL A 90 -9.62 -9.60 0.93
C VAL A 90 -10.55 -10.69 0.39
N PRO A 91 -11.88 -10.52 0.34
CA PRO A 91 -12.76 -11.56 -0.22
C PRO A 91 -12.49 -11.87 -1.70
N PHE A 92 -11.90 -10.92 -2.41
CA PHE A 92 -11.65 -11.03 -3.86
C PHE A 92 -10.19 -11.27 -4.19
N ALA A 93 -9.30 -11.16 -3.20
CA ALA A 93 -7.86 -11.30 -3.41
C ALA A 93 -7.47 -12.78 -3.50
N LYS A 94 -6.42 -13.05 -4.25
CA LYS A 94 -5.86 -14.41 -4.38
C LYS A 94 -4.39 -14.43 -4.01
N THR A 95 -3.58 -13.73 -4.78
CA THR A 95 -2.12 -13.74 -4.60
C THR A 95 -1.68 -13.14 -3.29
N LYS A 96 -2.30 -12.03 -2.88
CA LYS A 96 -1.93 -11.30 -1.67
C LYS A 96 -2.86 -11.51 -0.49
N LYS A 97 -3.72 -12.52 -0.58
CA LYS A 97 -4.73 -12.78 0.45
C LYS A 97 -4.13 -12.95 1.85
N LYS A 98 -3.06 -13.72 1.97
CA LYS A 98 -2.42 -13.96 3.26
C LYS A 98 -1.87 -12.68 3.89
N GLN A 99 -1.27 -11.83 3.08
CA GLN A 99 -0.73 -10.55 3.55
C GLN A 99 -1.84 -9.62 4.02
N LEU A 100 -2.95 -9.56 3.27
CA LEU A 100 -4.12 -8.78 3.67
C LEU A 100 -4.73 -9.30 4.98
N GLN A 101 -4.80 -10.62 5.12
CA GLN A 101 -5.29 -11.25 6.35
C GLN A 101 -4.39 -10.92 7.54
N SER A 102 -3.09 -10.81 7.33
CA SER A 102 -2.15 -10.42 8.39
C SER A 102 -2.42 -9.00 8.87
N ILE A 103 -2.72 -8.08 7.96
CA ILE A 103 -3.11 -6.72 8.34
C ILE A 103 -4.38 -6.73 9.18
N ILE A 104 -5.39 -7.46 8.74
CA ILE A 104 -6.68 -7.54 9.45
C ILE A 104 -6.47 -8.12 10.85
N LYS A 105 -5.71 -9.20 10.95
CA LYS A 105 -5.44 -9.86 12.22
C LYS A 105 -4.68 -8.95 13.20
N HIS A 106 -3.81 -8.10 12.67
CA HIS A 106 -3.02 -7.18 13.50
C HIS A 106 -3.91 -6.26 14.35
N TYR A 107 -5.04 -5.87 13.81
CA TYR A 107 -5.97 -4.93 14.46
C TYR A 107 -7.10 -5.61 15.23
N GLU A 108 -7.11 -6.92 15.27
CA GLU A 108 -8.09 -7.67 16.09
C GLU A 108 -7.79 -7.56 17.58
#